data_7cc68502251e16e8053e64c43dbf05fa
#
_entry.id   7cc68502251e16e8053e64c43dbf05fa
#
_cell.length_a   1.000
_cell.length_b   1.000
_cell.length_c   1.000
_cell.angle_alpha   90.00
_cell.angle_beta   90.00
_cell.angle_gamma   90.00
#
_symmetry.space_group_name_H-M   'P 1'
#
loop_
_entity.id
_entity.type
_entity.pdbx_description
1 polymer ?
#
loop_
_entity_poly.entity_id
_entity_poly.type
_entity_poly.pdbx_seq_one_letter_code
_entity_poly.pdbx_strand_id
1 'polypeptide(L)'
;MLNHRNTLSHDTGFTPEQVLENRGRVAVFIDGSNLFYAALQLGIEIDYTKLLCRLTAGSRLFRAFFYTGVDRTNEKQQGFLLWMRRNGYRVIAKDLVQLPDGSKKANLDVEIAVDMMALVGCYDTAILVSGDGDLAYAVDAASYRGVRVE
;
A
#
# COMPACT_ATOMS: atom_id res chain seq x y z
N MET A 1 15.28 -23.56 18.16
CA MET A 1 15.06 -23.73 17.74
C MET A 1 14.60 -23.74 17.86
N LEU A 2 14.69 -23.89 18.31
CA LEU A 2 14.52 -24.15 18.05
C LEU A 2 14.12 -24.30 18.10
N ASN A 3 14.06 -24.62 18.56
CA ASN A 3 13.93 -25.08 18.32
C ASN A 3 13.45 -25.12 18.45
N HIS A 4 13.50 -25.24 18.82
CA HIS A 4 13.29 -25.67 18.62
C HIS A 4 12.62 -25.88 18.75
N ARG A 5 12.52 -25.98 19.03
CA ARG A 5 12.15 -26.43 18.99
C ARG A 5 11.66 -26.32 19.54
N ASN A 6 11.79 -26.18 20.07
CA ASN A 6 11.58 -26.23 20.27
C ASN A 6 11.04 -25.80 20.68
N THR A 7 10.89 -25.54 21.02
CA THR A 7 10.53 -25.22 21.09
C THR A 7 9.75 -24.88 21.19
N LEU A 8 9.39 -24.88 21.61
CA LEU A 8 8.83 -24.59 21.46
C LEU A 8 7.97 -24.20 21.62
N SER A 9 7.78 -23.83 21.98
CA SER A 9 7.25 -23.72 21.94
C SER A 9 6.46 -23.27 21.73
N HIS A 10 5.91 -22.81 22.02
CA HIS A 10 5.33 -22.50 21.73
C HIS A 10 4.87 -21.74 21.00
N ASP A 11 4.15 -20.75 21.80
CA ASP A 11 4.86 -20.53 20.57
C ASP A 11 4.21 -21.25 19.39
N THR A 12 4.09 -20.54 18.22
CA THR A 12 3.44 -21.06 17.01
C THR A 12 4.30 -22.06 16.24
N GLY A 13 5.61 -22.07 16.46
CA GLY A 13 6.55 -22.90 15.74
C GLY A 13 6.96 -22.40 14.37
N PHE A 14 6.51 -21.21 13.94
CA PHE A 14 6.90 -20.63 12.66
C PHE A 14 8.07 -19.67 12.81
N THR A 15 9.01 -19.75 11.87
CA THR A 15 10.06 -18.73 11.74
C THR A 15 9.47 -17.47 11.10
N PRO A 16 10.10 -16.31 11.25
CA PRO A 16 9.66 -15.10 10.54
C PRO A 16 9.56 -15.27 9.02
N GLU A 17 10.49 -16.02 8.42
CA GLU A 17 10.48 -16.28 6.99
C GLU A 17 9.27 -17.12 6.59
N GLN A 18 8.94 -18.14 7.38
CA GLN A 18 7.78 -18.99 7.12
C GLN A 18 6.47 -18.21 7.22
N VAL A 19 6.37 -17.29 8.17
CA VAL A 19 5.20 -16.42 8.31
C VAL A 19 5.06 -15.54 7.07
N LEU A 20 6.16 -14.95 6.57
CA LEU A 20 6.14 -14.13 5.38
C LEU A 20 5.77 -14.94 4.14
N GLU A 21 6.28 -16.18 4.01
CA GLU A 21 5.96 -17.07 2.90
C GLU A 21 4.48 -17.41 2.84
N ASN A 22 3.80 -17.45 3.98
CA ASN A 22 2.37 -17.75 4.05
C ASN A 22 1.47 -16.60 3.63
N ARG A 23 2.02 -15.46 3.24
CA ARG A 23 1.23 -14.32 2.75
C ARG A 23 0.66 -14.57 1.36
N GLY A 24 1.19 -15.53 0.62
CA GLY A 24 0.78 -15.81 -0.74
C GLY A 24 1.13 -14.66 -1.69
N ARG A 25 0.23 -14.38 -2.61
CA ARG A 25 0.39 -13.24 -3.53
C ARG A 25 0.00 -11.96 -2.80
N VAL A 26 0.85 -10.96 -2.87
CA VAL A 26 0.68 -9.71 -2.14
C VAL A 26 0.31 -8.59 -3.09
N ALA A 27 -0.75 -7.87 -2.78
CA ALA A 27 -1.10 -6.61 -3.43
C ALA A 27 -0.84 -5.46 -2.46
N VAL A 28 -0.17 -4.41 -2.92
CA VAL A 28 0.16 -3.25 -2.10
C VAL A 28 -0.65 -2.06 -2.59
N PHE A 29 -1.36 -1.41 -1.68
CA PHE A 29 -2.20 -0.24 -1.97
C PHE A 29 -1.69 0.92 -1.15
N ILE A 30 -1.08 1.91 -1.81
CA ILE A 30 -0.48 3.05 -1.13
C ILE A 30 -1.26 4.31 -1.43
N ASP A 31 -1.84 4.91 -0.39
CA ASP A 31 -2.39 6.25 -0.47
C ASP A 31 -1.22 7.24 -0.52
N GLY A 32 -0.80 7.56 -1.74
CA GLY A 32 0.42 8.33 -1.97
C GLY A 32 0.34 9.74 -1.47
N SER A 33 -0.80 10.40 -1.59
CA SER A 33 -0.98 11.77 -1.09
C SER A 33 -0.87 11.79 0.43
N ASN A 34 -1.52 10.84 1.11
CA ASN A 34 -1.47 10.74 2.56
C ASN A 34 -0.04 10.46 3.04
N LEU A 35 0.63 9.51 2.40
CA LEU A 35 2.00 9.14 2.76
C LEU A 35 2.98 10.29 2.52
N PHE A 36 2.85 10.96 1.39
CA PHE A 36 3.70 12.11 1.07
C PHE A 36 3.54 13.23 2.11
N TYR A 37 2.30 13.53 2.46
CA TYR A 37 2.00 14.55 3.47
C TYR A 37 2.59 14.17 4.84
N ALA A 38 2.42 12.92 5.25
CA ALA A 38 2.98 12.44 6.51
C ALA A 38 4.50 12.54 6.52
N ALA A 39 5.16 12.21 5.42
CA ALA A 39 6.61 12.32 5.30
C ALA A 39 7.08 13.78 5.43
N LEU A 40 6.37 14.72 4.80
CA LEU A 40 6.65 16.14 4.94
C LEU A 40 6.56 16.60 6.39
N GLN A 41 5.54 16.16 7.09
CA GLN A 41 5.33 16.51 8.51
C GLN A 41 6.49 16.03 9.38
N LEU A 42 7.06 14.88 9.05
CA LEU A 42 8.17 14.29 9.79
C LEU A 42 9.53 14.75 9.29
N GLY A 43 9.59 15.53 8.21
CA GLY A 43 10.84 16.01 7.63
C GLY A 43 11.68 14.91 7.01
N ILE A 44 11.06 13.86 6.51
CA ILE A 44 11.76 12.73 5.89
C ILE A 44 11.42 12.58 4.42
N GLU A 45 12.32 11.95 3.68
CA GLU A 45 12.07 11.53 2.31
C GLU A 45 11.89 10.01 2.27
N ILE A 46 10.99 9.54 1.42
CA ILE A 46 10.71 8.12 1.30
C ILE A 46 11.44 7.57 0.09
N ASP A 47 12.19 6.50 0.31
CA ASP A 47 12.74 5.68 -0.77
C ASP A 47 11.70 4.63 -1.15
N TYR A 48 10.97 4.88 -2.23
CA TYR A 48 9.84 4.04 -2.64
C TYR A 48 10.27 2.66 -3.13
N THR A 49 11.49 2.52 -3.61
CA THR A 49 12.04 1.21 -3.97
C THR A 49 12.26 0.38 -2.71
N LYS A 50 12.87 0.96 -1.70
CA LYS A 50 13.10 0.28 -0.41
C LYS A 50 11.79 -0.02 0.30
N LEU A 51 10.85 0.92 0.24
CA LEU A 51 9.53 0.71 0.85
C LEU A 51 8.86 -0.53 0.25
N LEU A 52 8.81 -0.62 -1.07
CA LEU A 52 8.19 -1.75 -1.74
C LEU A 52 8.91 -3.05 -1.40
N CYS A 53 10.24 -3.05 -1.41
CA CYS A 53 11.03 -4.23 -1.04
C CYS A 53 10.73 -4.68 0.40
N ARG A 54 10.61 -3.74 1.34
CA ARG A 54 10.31 -4.05 2.73
C ARG A 54 8.92 -4.60 2.91
N LEU A 55 7.93 -3.97 2.27
CA LEU A 55 6.54 -4.39 2.38
C LEU A 55 6.32 -5.78 1.81
N THR A 56 7.07 -6.16 0.79
CA THR A 56 6.89 -7.41 0.09
C THR A 56 7.96 -8.45 0.39
N ALA A 57 8.82 -8.20 1.36
CA ALA A 57 9.96 -9.08 1.67
C ALA A 57 9.53 -10.55 1.79
N GLY A 58 10.18 -11.42 1.03
CA GLY A 58 9.92 -12.87 1.04
C GLY A 58 8.60 -13.29 0.41
N SER A 59 7.84 -12.36 -0.14
CA SER A 59 6.52 -12.64 -0.70
C SER A 59 6.50 -12.39 -2.20
N ARG A 60 5.53 -13.01 -2.88
CA ARG A 60 5.33 -12.80 -4.30
C ARG A 60 4.42 -11.61 -4.51
N LEU A 61 4.93 -10.57 -5.16
CA LEU A 61 4.15 -9.38 -5.47
C LEU A 61 3.21 -9.64 -6.64
N PHE A 62 1.91 -9.44 -6.42
CA PHE A 62 0.95 -9.38 -7.52
C PHE A 62 1.02 -8.02 -8.19
N ARG A 63 0.73 -6.94 -7.46
CA ARG A 63 0.80 -5.56 -7.94
C ARG A 63 1.01 -4.59 -6.79
N ALA A 64 1.65 -3.47 -7.11
CA ALA A 64 1.76 -2.33 -6.19
C ALA A 64 1.07 -1.13 -6.82
N PHE A 65 0.11 -0.56 -6.11
CA PHE A 65 -0.69 0.58 -6.56
C PHE A 65 -0.32 1.81 -5.76
N PHE A 66 -0.16 2.93 -6.45
CA PHE A 66 0.13 4.22 -5.84
C PHE A 66 -0.93 5.23 -6.28
N TYR A 67 -1.68 5.75 -5.33
CA TYR A 67 -2.82 6.62 -5.55
C TYR A 67 -2.47 8.04 -5.18
N THR A 68 -2.65 9.00 -6.09
CA THR A 68 -2.29 10.38 -5.79
C THR A 68 -3.13 11.38 -6.56
N GLY A 69 -3.34 12.54 -5.92
CA GLY A 69 -3.83 13.71 -6.63
C GLY A 69 -2.71 14.32 -7.47
N VAL A 70 -3.04 14.89 -8.61
CA VAL A 70 -2.05 15.46 -9.52
C VAL A 70 -2.39 16.88 -9.91
N ASP A 71 -1.34 17.69 -10.02
CA ASP A 71 -1.35 18.97 -10.71
C ASP A 71 -0.60 18.78 -12.03
N ARG A 72 -1.32 18.79 -13.15
CA ARG A 72 -0.75 18.48 -14.45
C ARG A 72 0.25 19.52 -14.93
N THR A 73 0.27 20.70 -14.32
CA THR A 73 1.24 21.73 -14.62
C THR A 73 2.55 21.56 -13.86
N ASN A 74 2.59 20.66 -12.90
CA ASN A 74 3.78 20.40 -12.09
C ASN A 74 4.66 19.36 -12.76
N GLU A 75 5.69 19.81 -13.49
CA GLU A 75 6.58 18.94 -14.24
C GLU A 75 7.38 18.00 -13.34
N LYS A 76 7.75 18.48 -12.16
CA LYS A 76 8.48 17.67 -11.19
C LYS A 76 7.67 16.48 -10.72
N GLN A 77 6.39 16.70 -10.45
CA GLN A 77 5.47 15.64 -10.08
C GLN A 77 5.28 14.65 -11.24
N GLN A 78 5.12 15.16 -12.46
CA GLN A 78 4.96 14.29 -13.63
C GLN A 78 6.19 13.38 -13.82
N GLY A 79 7.38 13.93 -13.64
CA GLY A 79 8.62 13.15 -13.70
C GLY A 79 8.68 12.08 -12.62
N PHE A 80 8.28 12.41 -11.41
CA PHE A 80 8.22 11.46 -10.30
C PHE A 80 7.25 10.32 -10.59
N LEU A 81 6.06 10.64 -11.09
CA LEU A 81 5.07 9.60 -11.40
C LEU A 81 5.51 8.70 -12.55
N LEU A 82 6.20 9.25 -13.53
CA LEU A 82 6.79 8.45 -14.60
C LEU A 82 7.83 7.48 -14.05
N TRP A 83 8.68 7.97 -13.13
CA TRP A 83 9.65 7.12 -12.46
C TRP A 83 8.95 5.99 -11.69
N MET A 84 7.88 6.29 -10.97
CA MET A 84 7.10 5.29 -10.22
C MET A 84 6.59 4.19 -11.15
N ARG A 85 6.02 4.58 -12.30
CA ARG A 85 5.49 3.62 -13.28
C ARG A 85 6.58 2.70 -13.82
N ARG A 86 7.78 3.24 -13.98
CA ARG A 86 8.93 2.47 -14.49
C ARG A 86 9.58 1.59 -13.42
N ASN A 87 9.27 1.83 -12.17
CA ASN A 87 9.90 1.15 -11.03
C ASN A 87 8.93 0.26 -10.26
N GLY A 88 7.95 -0.32 -10.94
CA GLY A 88 7.12 -1.37 -10.38
C GLY A 88 5.80 -0.93 -9.78
N TYR A 89 5.47 0.36 -9.86
CA TYR A 89 4.21 0.87 -9.36
C TYR A 89 3.20 1.12 -10.46
N ARG A 90 1.96 0.75 -10.22
CA ARG A 90 0.84 1.18 -11.05
C ARG A 90 0.28 2.46 -10.40
N VAL A 91 0.32 3.57 -11.14
CA VAL A 91 -0.09 4.87 -10.62
C VAL A 91 -1.53 5.15 -11.03
N ILE A 92 -2.37 5.44 -10.05
CA ILE A 92 -3.73 5.92 -10.25
C ILE A 92 -3.76 7.39 -9.83
N ALA A 93 -4.00 8.27 -10.78
CA ALA A 93 -3.93 9.70 -10.56
C ALA A 93 -5.31 10.34 -10.80
N LYS A 94 -5.59 11.35 -10.01
CA LYS A 94 -6.84 12.11 -10.09
C LYS A 94 -6.52 13.60 -9.96
N ASP A 95 -7.13 14.42 -10.79
CA ASP A 95 -6.86 15.86 -10.75
C ASP A 95 -7.22 16.44 -9.39
N LEU A 96 -6.34 17.30 -8.89
CA LEU A 96 -6.60 18.06 -7.68
C LEU A 96 -7.74 19.05 -7.89
N VAL A 97 -8.60 19.15 -6.89
CA VAL A 97 -9.72 20.11 -6.88
C VAL A 97 -9.37 21.24 -5.94
N GLN A 98 -9.53 22.48 -6.41
CA GLN A 98 -9.30 23.65 -5.58
C GLN A 98 -10.49 23.88 -4.65
N LEU A 99 -10.20 24.01 -3.35
CA LEU A 99 -11.21 24.26 -2.34
C LEU A 99 -11.39 25.77 -2.14
N PRO A 100 -12.52 26.19 -1.51
CA PRO A 100 -12.77 27.62 -1.29
C PRO A 100 -11.70 28.36 -0.49
N ASP A 101 -10.94 27.64 0.34
CA ASP A 101 -9.84 28.21 1.13
C ASP A 101 -8.53 28.33 0.33
N GLY A 102 -8.55 27.99 -0.96
CA GLY A 102 -7.38 28.05 -1.84
C GLY A 102 -6.53 26.79 -1.83
N SER A 103 -6.76 25.84 -0.93
CA SER A 103 -6.04 24.58 -0.94
C SER A 103 -6.51 23.69 -2.07
N LYS A 104 -5.65 22.73 -2.45
CA LYS A 104 -5.96 21.73 -3.49
C LYS A 104 -5.98 20.35 -2.86
N LYS A 105 -6.96 19.56 -3.24
CA LYS A 105 -7.14 18.23 -2.65
C LYS A 105 -7.70 17.26 -3.68
N ALA A 106 -7.34 15.98 -3.52
CA ALA A 106 -8.00 14.87 -4.20
C ALA A 106 -8.16 13.76 -3.17
N ASN A 107 -9.32 13.13 -3.20
CA ASN A 107 -9.61 11.99 -2.34
C ASN A 107 -9.76 10.75 -3.25
N LEU A 108 -8.88 9.77 -3.04
CA LEU A 108 -8.87 8.53 -3.80
C LEU A 108 -9.30 7.32 -2.97
N ASP A 109 -9.95 7.53 -1.83
CA ASP A 109 -10.41 6.44 -0.98
C ASP A 109 -11.36 5.50 -1.72
N VAL A 110 -12.24 6.05 -2.56
CA VAL A 110 -13.15 5.24 -3.37
C VAL A 110 -12.37 4.38 -4.35
N GLU A 111 -11.40 4.95 -5.04
CA GLU A 111 -10.56 4.22 -5.99
C GLU A 111 -9.80 3.09 -5.30
N ILE A 112 -9.23 3.37 -4.13
CA ILE A 112 -8.52 2.34 -3.35
C ILE A 112 -9.49 1.23 -2.95
N ALA A 113 -10.64 1.58 -2.40
CA ALA A 113 -11.62 0.61 -1.93
C ALA A 113 -12.14 -0.27 -3.08
N VAL A 114 -12.44 0.35 -4.21
CA VAL A 114 -12.92 -0.38 -5.40
C VAL A 114 -11.86 -1.35 -5.89
N ASP A 115 -10.61 -0.92 -5.98
CA ASP A 115 -9.52 -1.78 -6.46
C ASP A 115 -9.25 -2.93 -5.49
N MET A 116 -9.27 -2.67 -4.18
CA MET A 116 -9.10 -3.72 -3.18
C MET A 116 -10.16 -4.81 -3.35
N MET A 117 -11.40 -4.43 -3.55
CA MET A 117 -12.51 -5.38 -3.66
C MET A 117 -12.58 -6.04 -5.03
N ALA A 118 -12.33 -5.28 -6.10
CA ALA A 118 -12.41 -5.80 -7.46
C ALA A 118 -11.36 -6.88 -7.72
N LEU A 119 -10.21 -6.78 -7.06
CA LEU A 119 -9.09 -7.70 -7.27
C LEU A 119 -9.07 -8.86 -6.28
N VAL A 120 -10.06 -8.98 -5.41
CA VAL A 120 -10.20 -10.17 -4.54
C VAL A 120 -10.24 -11.42 -5.43
N GLY A 121 -9.40 -12.40 -5.10
CA GLY A 121 -9.19 -13.58 -5.93
C GLY A 121 -7.90 -13.53 -6.74
N CYS A 122 -7.36 -12.34 -7.00
CA CYS A 122 -6.08 -12.18 -7.69
C CYS A 122 -4.90 -12.12 -6.72
N TYR A 123 -5.16 -11.84 -5.45
CA TYR A 123 -4.15 -11.77 -4.40
C TYR A 123 -4.68 -12.41 -3.12
N ASP A 124 -3.75 -12.74 -2.23
CA ASP A 124 -4.08 -13.41 -0.96
C ASP A 124 -3.93 -12.48 0.24
N THR A 125 -3.00 -11.54 0.15
CA THR A 125 -2.74 -10.55 1.20
C THR A 125 -2.73 -9.15 0.59
N ALA A 126 -3.48 -8.23 1.20
CA ALA A 126 -3.44 -6.81 0.86
C ALA A 126 -2.63 -6.07 1.92
N ILE A 127 -1.69 -5.25 1.48
CA ILE A 127 -0.97 -4.33 2.35
C ILE A 127 -1.49 -2.93 2.03
N LEU A 128 -2.13 -2.30 3.01
CA LEU A 128 -2.70 -0.97 2.85
C LEU A 128 -1.84 0.05 3.61
N VAL A 129 -1.31 1.02 2.89
CA VAL A 129 -0.54 2.10 3.49
C VAL A 129 -1.38 3.38 3.41
N SER A 130 -2.08 3.67 4.49
CA SER A 130 -2.93 4.86 4.61
C SER A 130 -3.17 5.18 6.07
N GLY A 131 -3.30 6.45 6.37
CA GLY A 131 -3.73 6.92 7.69
C GLY A 131 -5.21 7.26 7.75
N ASP A 132 -5.95 6.97 6.68
CA ASP A 132 -7.35 7.40 6.56
C ASP A 132 -8.30 6.32 7.08
N GLY A 133 -9.04 6.66 8.15
CA GLY A 133 -10.03 5.77 8.74
C GLY A 133 -11.21 5.46 7.83
N ASP A 134 -11.42 6.25 6.79
CA ASP A 134 -12.53 6.03 5.84
C ASP A 134 -12.37 4.73 5.06
N LEU A 135 -11.17 4.14 5.05
CA LEU A 135 -10.91 2.86 4.40
C LEU A 135 -11.23 1.64 5.28
N ALA A 136 -11.59 1.86 6.54
CA ALA A 136 -11.86 0.75 7.47
C ALA A 136 -12.95 -0.21 6.96
N TYR A 137 -13.98 0.33 6.34
CA TYR A 137 -15.05 -0.52 5.78
C TYR A 137 -14.53 -1.42 4.66
N ALA A 138 -13.66 -0.90 3.79
CA ALA A 138 -13.07 -1.68 2.72
C ALA A 138 -12.18 -2.79 3.28
N VAL A 139 -11.42 -2.50 4.34
CA VAL A 139 -10.59 -3.48 5.03
C VAL A 139 -11.45 -4.62 5.57
N ASP A 140 -12.55 -4.29 6.25
CA ASP A 140 -13.46 -5.28 6.80
C ASP A 140 -14.10 -6.12 5.69
N ALA A 141 -14.52 -5.49 4.60
CA ALA A 141 -15.15 -6.19 3.47
C ALA A 141 -14.17 -7.17 2.82
N ALA A 142 -12.92 -6.76 2.61
CA ALA A 142 -11.89 -7.64 2.04
C ALA A 142 -11.60 -8.81 2.99
N SER A 143 -11.48 -8.53 4.28
CA SER A 143 -11.24 -9.56 5.30
C SER A 143 -12.38 -10.58 5.32
N TYR A 144 -13.62 -10.12 5.21
CA TYR A 144 -14.80 -11.00 5.13
C TYR A 144 -14.71 -11.93 3.92
N ARG A 145 -14.13 -11.49 2.82
CA ARG A 145 -13.93 -12.28 1.61
C ARG A 145 -12.70 -13.19 1.69
N GLY A 146 -12.07 -13.31 2.85
CA GLY A 146 -10.96 -14.22 3.08
C GLY A 146 -9.59 -13.64 2.76
N VAL A 147 -9.49 -12.35 2.52
CA VAL A 147 -8.22 -11.67 2.27
C VAL A 147 -7.59 -11.27 3.60
N ARG A 148 -6.30 -11.55 3.75
CA ARG A 148 -5.52 -11.02 4.86
C ARG A 148 -5.17 -9.55 4.57
N VAL A 149 -5.44 -8.65 5.50
CA VAL A 149 -5.10 -7.23 5.34
C VAL A 149 -4.08 -6.83 6.41
N GLU A 150 -3.02 -6.18 5.97
CA GLU A 150 -1.95 -5.67 6.83
C GLU A 150 -1.84 -4.15 6.73
#